data_e331b5d7416a561a8f87ba130e5fd8ff
#
_entry.id   e331b5d7416a561a8f87ba130e5fd8ff
#
_cell.length_a   1.000
_cell.length_b   1.000
_cell.length_c   1.000
_cell.angle_alpha   90.00
_cell.angle_beta   90.00
_cell.angle_gamma   90.00
#
_symmetry.space_group_name_H-M   'P 1'
#
loop_
_entity.id
_entity.type
_entity.pdbx_description
1 polymer ?
#
loop_
_entity_poly.entity_id
_entity_poly.type
_entity_poly.pdbx_seq_one_letter_code
_entity_poly.pdbx_strand_id
1 'polypeptide(L)'
;MNQKPIYLGNAQINYHRAKVEGQFVEIENEKFYKISNCNLMPDFFMTIVSDSDHWMYISSNGSLSAGRKDRNNALFPYYTVDKIHDYRDITGSKTYLLVEKDDKTYLWESFSTESEKIYKIERNLYKSIYGNKIIFEEINIDLGVGFRYGWYSSEKFGFVKK
;
A
#
# COMPACT_ATOMS: atom_id res chain seq x y z
N MET A 1 20.03 -24.86 11.25
CA MET A 1 19.61 -25.00 12.68
C MET A 1 18.10 -25.24 12.68
N ASN A 2 17.68 -26.44 13.10
CA ASN A 2 16.24 -26.72 13.29
C ASN A 2 15.74 -25.92 14.50
N GLN A 3 15.00 -24.87 14.28
CA GLN A 3 14.33 -24.13 15.37
C GLN A 3 13.22 -25.02 15.94
N LYS A 4 13.23 -25.18 17.26
CA LYS A 4 12.12 -25.88 17.95
C LYS A 4 10.84 -25.07 17.75
N PRO A 5 9.68 -25.74 17.56
CA PRO A 5 8.40 -25.04 17.44
C PRO A 5 8.09 -24.29 18.75
N ILE A 6 7.55 -23.08 18.59
CA ILE A 6 7.10 -22.24 19.71
C ILE A 6 5.58 -22.31 19.77
N TYR A 7 5.02 -22.40 20.95
CA TYR A 7 3.56 -22.50 21.19
C TYR A 7 3.06 -21.31 22.04
N LEU A 8 1.85 -20.87 21.72
CA LEU A 8 1.06 -20.00 22.57
C LEU A 8 -0.18 -20.80 23.03
N GLY A 9 -0.17 -21.25 24.26
CA GLY A 9 -1.12 -22.28 24.71
C GLY A 9 -0.95 -23.57 23.90
N ASN A 10 -2.00 -24.05 23.26
CA ASN A 10 -1.98 -25.23 22.38
C ASN A 10 -1.76 -24.90 20.89
N ALA A 11 -1.66 -23.63 20.52
CA ALA A 11 -1.46 -23.19 19.15
C ALA A 11 0.03 -23.06 18.84
N GLN A 12 0.50 -23.78 17.80
CA GLN A 12 1.86 -23.61 17.30
C GLN A 12 1.99 -22.28 16.58
N ILE A 13 2.96 -21.46 17.01
CA ILE A 13 3.28 -20.21 16.34
C ILE A 13 4.25 -20.52 15.20
N ASN A 14 3.79 -20.38 13.98
CA ASN A 14 4.63 -20.47 12.79
C ASN A 14 5.25 -19.10 12.52
N TYR A 15 6.50 -18.91 12.93
CA TYR A 15 7.28 -17.74 12.55
C TYR A 15 7.73 -17.84 11.10
N HIS A 16 6.89 -17.41 10.17
CA HIS A 16 7.40 -16.96 8.88
C HIS A 16 7.93 -15.55 9.06
N ARG A 17 9.22 -15.40 9.28
CA ARG A 17 9.90 -14.11 9.17
C ARG A 17 9.95 -13.75 7.68
N ALA A 18 8.88 -13.18 7.16
CA ALA A 18 8.96 -12.43 5.94
C ALA A 18 9.98 -11.29 6.19
N LYS A 19 10.97 -11.18 5.32
CA LYS A 19 12.03 -10.17 5.45
C LYS A 19 11.63 -8.96 4.61
N VAL A 20 11.78 -7.76 5.16
CA VAL A 20 11.70 -6.54 4.37
C VAL A 20 12.94 -6.46 3.48
N GLU A 21 12.74 -6.32 2.18
CA GLU A 21 13.83 -6.24 1.20
C GLU A 21 13.58 -5.11 0.21
N GLY A 22 14.64 -4.37 -0.10
CA GLY A 22 14.61 -3.30 -1.10
C GLY A 22 15.44 -3.68 -2.32
N GLN A 23 14.89 -3.45 -3.52
CA GLN A 23 15.61 -3.69 -4.77
C GLN A 23 15.10 -2.80 -5.90
N PHE A 24 15.95 -2.55 -6.89
CA PHE A 24 15.50 -1.95 -8.15
C PHE A 24 14.84 -2.99 -9.03
N VAL A 25 13.71 -2.61 -9.63
CA VAL A 25 12.96 -3.42 -10.59
C VAL A 25 12.56 -2.56 -11.78
N GLU A 26 12.24 -3.19 -12.90
CA GLU A 26 11.71 -2.54 -14.09
C GLU A 26 10.24 -2.93 -14.29
N ILE A 27 9.37 -1.94 -14.51
CA ILE A 27 7.95 -2.13 -14.79
C ILE A 27 7.63 -1.25 -16.02
N GLU A 28 7.14 -1.85 -17.11
CA GLU A 28 6.77 -1.14 -18.34
C GLU A 28 7.91 -0.23 -18.87
N ASN A 29 9.15 -0.71 -18.87
CA ASN A 29 10.38 0.00 -19.26
C ASN A 29 10.72 1.21 -18.38
N GLU A 30 10.21 1.26 -17.16
CA GLU A 30 10.53 2.29 -16.18
C GLU A 30 11.12 1.69 -14.90
N LYS A 31 12.13 2.33 -14.35
CA LYS A 31 12.84 1.87 -13.16
C LYS A 31 12.16 2.32 -11.88
N PHE A 32 11.89 1.36 -11.00
CA PHE A 32 11.31 1.56 -9.68
C PHE A 32 12.21 1.00 -8.58
N TYR A 33 12.12 1.58 -7.39
CA TYR A 33 12.61 0.96 -6.18
C TYR A 33 11.44 0.24 -5.51
N LYS A 34 11.56 -1.08 -5.41
CA LYS A 34 10.58 -1.95 -4.75
C LYS A 34 11.00 -2.17 -3.30
N ILE A 35 10.04 -2.06 -2.37
CA ILE A 35 10.15 -2.54 -0.99
C ILE A 35 9.17 -3.69 -0.83
N SER A 36 9.70 -4.88 -0.64
CA SER A 36 8.90 -6.08 -0.36
C SER A 36 8.55 -6.16 1.12
N ASN A 37 7.36 -6.64 1.44
CA ASN A 37 6.84 -6.78 2.81
C ASN A 37 6.88 -5.45 3.59
N CYS A 38 6.53 -4.35 2.93
CA CYS A 38 6.54 -3.01 3.52
C CYS A 38 5.59 -2.87 4.73
N ASN A 39 4.57 -3.72 4.84
CA ASN A 39 3.68 -3.81 6.01
C ASN A 39 4.38 -4.27 7.31
N LEU A 40 5.60 -4.77 7.23
CA LEU A 40 6.43 -5.14 8.39
C LEU A 40 7.35 -4.01 8.85
N MET A 41 7.29 -2.85 8.19
CA MET A 41 8.01 -1.63 8.58
C MET A 41 7.08 -0.69 9.35
N PRO A 42 7.66 0.22 10.16
CA PRO A 42 6.93 1.42 10.58
C PRO A 42 6.46 2.21 9.35
N ASP A 43 5.29 2.82 9.45
CA ASP A 43 4.77 3.67 8.38
C ASP A 43 5.70 4.84 8.08
N PHE A 44 5.86 5.18 6.83
CA PHE A 44 6.70 6.28 6.38
C PHE A 44 6.00 7.15 5.34
N PHE A 45 6.45 8.37 5.27
CA PHE A 45 5.87 9.42 4.44
C PHE A 45 6.52 9.48 3.07
N MET A 46 5.71 9.76 2.05
CA MET A 46 6.15 9.95 0.66
C MET A 46 5.41 11.12 0.02
N THR A 47 6.01 11.66 -1.04
CA THR A 47 5.38 12.64 -1.92
C THR A 47 5.40 12.13 -3.36
N ILE A 48 4.46 12.62 -4.17
CA ILE A 48 4.50 12.47 -5.63
C ILE A 48 4.83 13.83 -6.21
N VAL A 49 5.91 13.89 -7.00
CA VAL A 49 6.32 15.11 -7.68
C VAL A 49 5.37 15.40 -8.83
N SER A 50 4.92 16.66 -8.92
CA SER A 50 4.09 17.19 -10.00
C SER A 50 4.54 18.61 -10.34
N ASP A 51 4.47 18.98 -11.60
CA ASP A 51 4.75 20.31 -12.14
C ASP A 51 3.48 21.11 -12.47
N SER A 52 2.30 20.58 -12.13
CA SER A 52 0.99 21.14 -12.46
C SER A 52 0.27 21.79 -11.27
N ASP A 53 1.00 22.35 -10.30
CA ASP A 53 0.47 22.94 -9.05
C ASP A 53 -0.30 21.95 -8.15
N HIS A 54 -0.25 20.65 -8.44
CA HIS A 54 -0.86 19.63 -7.60
C HIS A 54 0.17 19.09 -6.61
N TRP A 55 -0.28 18.82 -5.39
CA TRP A 55 0.52 18.18 -4.35
C TRP A 55 -0.18 16.94 -3.82
N MET A 56 0.60 15.90 -3.55
CA MET A 56 0.14 14.68 -2.91
C MET A 56 1.17 14.20 -1.91
N TYR A 57 0.69 14.05 -0.69
CA TYR A 57 1.39 13.40 0.42
C TYR A 57 0.74 12.07 0.69
N ILE A 58 1.51 11.02 0.79
CA ILE A 58 0.99 9.67 0.93
C ILE A 58 1.84 8.86 1.91
N SER A 59 1.17 8.14 2.80
CA SER A 59 1.81 7.19 3.70
C SER A 59 2.06 5.85 3.02
N SER A 60 3.04 5.11 3.48
CA SER A 60 3.27 3.73 3.05
C SER A 60 2.10 2.79 3.34
N ASN A 61 1.21 3.16 4.26
CA ASN A 61 -0.03 2.44 4.55
C ASN A 61 -1.21 2.81 3.63
N GLY A 62 -1.01 3.75 2.68
CA GLY A 62 -2.00 4.15 1.69
C GLY A 62 -2.86 5.35 2.06
N SER A 63 -2.79 5.86 3.29
CA SER A 63 -3.47 7.12 3.64
C SER A 63 -2.84 8.30 2.90
N LEU A 64 -3.65 9.26 2.51
CA LEU A 64 -3.19 10.36 1.68
C LEU A 64 -3.85 11.70 1.99
N SER A 65 -3.13 12.77 1.64
CA SER A 65 -3.61 14.13 1.58
C SER A 65 -3.20 14.72 0.23
N ALA A 66 -4.10 15.30 -0.52
CA ALA A 66 -3.84 15.81 -1.85
C ALA A 66 -4.63 17.08 -2.13
N GLY A 67 -4.10 17.92 -2.99
CA GLY A 67 -4.77 19.16 -3.37
C GLY A 67 -4.05 19.89 -4.49
N ARG A 68 -4.46 21.14 -4.67
CA ARG A 68 -3.91 22.04 -5.68
C ARG A 68 -3.52 23.39 -5.06
N LYS A 69 -2.37 23.92 -5.44
CA LYS A 69 -1.77 25.19 -4.99
C LYS A 69 -1.45 25.20 -3.49
N ASP A 70 -2.47 25.29 -2.65
CA ASP A 70 -2.33 25.43 -1.21
C ASP A 70 -3.32 24.52 -0.44
N ARG A 71 -3.22 24.52 0.90
CA ARG A 71 -4.04 23.70 1.79
C ARG A 71 -5.55 23.99 1.72
N ASN A 72 -5.97 25.20 1.30
CA ASN A 72 -7.38 25.58 1.22
C ASN A 72 -8.05 24.95 -0.01
N ASN A 73 -7.25 24.47 -0.96
CA ASN A 73 -7.69 23.77 -2.17
C ASN A 73 -7.40 22.27 -2.09
N ALA A 74 -7.47 21.70 -0.89
CA ALA A 74 -7.29 20.27 -0.68
C ALA A 74 -8.51 19.48 -1.20
N LEU A 75 -8.26 18.41 -1.96
CA LEU A 75 -9.27 17.43 -2.39
C LEU A 75 -9.61 16.46 -1.27
N PHE A 76 -8.61 16.14 -0.44
CA PHE A 76 -8.73 15.38 0.80
C PHE A 76 -8.27 16.27 1.95
N PRO A 77 -8.71 16.00 3.19
CA PRO A 77 -8.31 16.80 4.33
C PRO A 77 -6.79 16.96 4.40
N TYR A 78 -6.35 18.19 4.66
CA TYR A 78 -4.93 18.44 4.85
C TYR A 78 -4.48 17.89 6.21
N TYR A 79 -3.59 16.89 6.17
CA TYR A 79 -2.96 16.35 7.36
C TYR A 79 -1.47 16.63 7.36
N THR A 80 -0.96 16.93 8.53
CA THR A 80 0.49 17.02 8.77
C THR A 80 1.12 15.62 8.70
N VAL A 81 2.43 15.55 8.48
CA VAL A 81 3.18 14.28 8.30
C VAL A 81 2.97 13.33 9.48
N ASP A 82 2.92 13.86 10.69
CA ASP A 82 2.72 13.10 11.93
C ASP A 82 1.31 12.49 12.07
N LYS A 83 0.32 13.05 11.38
CA LYS A 83 -1.08 12.60 11.45
C LYS A 83 -1.56 11.80 10.26
N ILE A 84 -0.89 11.91 9.11
CA ILE A 84 -1.36 11.24 7.89
C ILE A 84 -1.46 9.71 8.06
N HIS A 85 -0.60 9.12 8.89
CA HIS A 85 -0.58 7.69 9.13
C HIS A 85 -1.83 7.17 9.86
N ASP A 86 -2.48 8.03 10.66
CA ASP A 86 -3.67 7.68 11.46
C ASP A 86 -4.94 7.51 10.61
N TYR A 87 -4.90 7.94 9.34
CA TYR A 87 -6.08 7.98 8.46
C TYR A 87 -6.09 6.87 7.40
N ARG A 88 -5.43 5.76 7.67
CA ARG A 88 -5.26 4.63 6.76
C ARG A 88 -6.58 4.14 6.15
N ASP A 89 -7.60 3.89 6.95
CA ASP A 89 -8.89 3.38 6.47
C ASP A 89 -9.93 4.47 6.19
N ILE A 90 -9.54 5.74 6.24
CA ILE A 90 -10.46 6.89 6.12
C ILE A 90 -10.24 7.66 4.82
N THR A 91 -8.99 7.80 4.36
CA THR A 91 -8.65 8.56 3.15
C THR A 91 -8.37 7.67 1.97
N GLY A 92 -8.51 8.23 0.77
CA GLY A 92 -8.31 7.51 -0.48
C GLY A 92 -9.53 6.70 -0.93
N SER A 93 -9.35 5.89 -1.94
CA SER A 93 -10.40 5.02 -2.47
C SER A 93 -10.27 3.61 -1.91
N LYS A 94 -11.40 2.99 -1.62
CA LYS A 94 -11.46 1.59 -1.18
C LYS A 94 -11.83 0.67 -2.32
N THR A 95 -11.32 -0.56 -2.28
CA THR A 95 -11.60 -1.59 -3.28
C THR A 95 -12.03 -2.85 -2.57
N TYR A 96 -13.21 -3.32 -2.93
CA TYR A 96 -13.79 -4.57 -2.44
C TYR A 96 -13.80 -5.59 -3.57
N LEU A 97 -13.28 -6.77 -3.30
CA LEU A 97 -13.20 -7.88 -4.24
C LEU A 97 -14.01 -9.06 -3.69
N LEU A 98 -14.85 -9.63 -4.54
CA LEU A 98 -15.50 -10.91 -4.27
C LEU A 98 -14.71 -11.98 -5.01
N VAL A 99 -14.11 -12.90 -4.26
CA VAL A 99 -13.26 -13.96 -4.79
C VAL A 99 -13.98 -15.30 -4.64
N GLU A 100 -14.25 -15.95 -5.75
CA GLU A 100 -14.81 -17.30 -5.75
C GLU A 100 -13.69 -18.32 -5.64
N LYS A 101 -13.77 -19.19 -4.64
CA LYS A 101 -12.82 -20.25 -4.38
C LYS A 101 -13.49 -21.39 -3.62
N ASP A 102 -13.30 -22.64 -4.06
CA ASP A 102 -13.80 -23.85 -3.39
C ASP A 102 -15.31 -23.77 -3.07
N ASP A 103 -16.14 -23.40 -4.08
CA ASP A 103 -17.59 -23.20 -4.00
C ASP A 103 -18.06 -22.19 -2.96
N LYS A 104 -17.17 -21.26 -2.57
CA LYS A 104 -17.45 -20.16 -1.64
C LYS A 104 -17.07 -18.84 -2.24
N THR A 105 -17.77 -17.79 -1.82
CA THR A 105 -17.43 -16.40 -2.14
C THR A 105 -16.84 -15.73 -0.92
N TYR A 106 -15.64 -15.21 -1.08
CA TYR A 106 -14.90 -14.50 -0.05
C TYR A 106 -14.89 -13.00 -0.36
N LEU A 107 -15.23 -12.18 0.64
CA LEU A 107 -15.05 -10.74 0.55
C LEU A 107 -13.64 -10.37 0.98
N TRP A 108 -12.93 -9.65 0.13
CA TRP A 108 -11.63 -9.07 0.45
C TRP A 108 -11.62 -7.56 0.18
N GLU A 109 -11.49 -6.77 1.23
CA GLU A 109 -11.17 -5.35 1.14
C GLU A 109 -9.66 -5.20 1.11
N SER A 110 -9.11 -4.89 -0.06
CA SER A 110 -7.66 -4.72 -0.22
C SER A 110 -7.15 -3.52 0.57
N PHE A 111 -5.95 -3.65 1.15
CA PHE A 111 -5.27 -2.64 1.99
C PHE A 111 -6.00 -2.23 3.27
N SER A 112 -7.02 -2.97 3.68
CA SER A 112 -7.75 -2.73 4.93
C SER A 112 -7.02 -3.33 6.13
N THR A 113 -7.13 -2.66 7.29
CA THR A 113 -6.67 -3.20 8.58
C THR A 113 -7.52 -4.40 9.03
N GLU A 114 -8.79 -4.44 8.68
CA GLU A 114 -9.66 -5.57 9.03
C GLU A 114 -9.31 -6.83 8.24
N SER A 115 -9.02 -6.70 6.94
CA SER A 115 -8.59 -7.83 6.11
C SER A 115 -7.27 -8.45 6.60
N GLU A 116 -6.35 -7.66 7.14
CA GLU A 116 -5.09 -8.13 7.73
C GLU A 116 -5.29 -9.04 8.95
N LYS A 117 -6.38 -8.88 9.66
CA LYS A 117 -6.72 -9.73 10.83
C LYS A 117 -7.30 -11.08 10.41
N ILE A 118 -7.82 -11.17 9.19
CA ILE A 118 -8.56 -12.34 8.68
C ILE A 118 -7.67 -13.17 7.74
N TYR A 119 -6.95 -12.49 6.83
CA TYR A 119 -6.16 -13.12 5.76
C TYR A 119 -4.67 -12.94 5.99
N LYS A 120 -3.90 -13.91 5.50
CA LYS A 120 -2.45 -13.78 5.38
C LYS A 120 -2.12 -12.88 4.20
N ILE A 121 -1.56 -11.70 4.48
CA ILE A 121 -1.34 -10.62 3.52
C ILE A 121 0.16 -10.33 3.41
N GLU A 122 0.62 -10.09 2.18
CA GLU A 122 1.91 -9.47 1.87
C GLU A 122 1.69 -8.15 1.14
N ARG A 123 2.44 -7.09 1.50
CA ARG A 123 2.38 -5.80 0.81
C ARG A 123 3.73 -5.41 0.25
N ASN A 124 3.70 -4.94 -0.98
CA ASN A 124 4.85 -4.39 -1.67
C ASN A 124 4.56 -2.94 -2.10
N LEU A 125 5.59 -2.13 -2.05
CA LEU A 125 5.56 -0.74 -2.47
C LEU A 125 6.60 -0.51 -3.56
N TYR A 126 6.25 0.25 -4.58
CA TYR A 126 7.14 0.60 -5.67
C TYR A 126 7.13 2.11 -5.86
N LYS A 127 8.29 2.74 -5.83
CA LYS A 127 8.46 4.16 -6.12
C LYS A 127 9.32 4.35 -7.36
N SER A 128 8.80 5.13 -8.34
CA SER A 128 9.56 5.51 -9.51
C SER A 128 10.81 6.30 -9.10
N ILE A 129 11.93 6.06 -9.79
CA ILE A 129 13.17 6.83 -9.57
C ILE A 129 12.98 8.33 -9.91
N TYR A 130 11.98 8.68 -10.72
CA TYR A 130 11.63 10.06 -11.03
C TYR A 130 10.72 10.72 -9.98
N GLY A 131 10.22 9.96 -9.00
CA GLY A 131 9.39 10.47 -7.93
C GLY A 131 7.93 10.80 -8.30
N ASN A 132 7.53 10.58 -9.55
CA ASN A 132 6.21 10.95 -10.09
C ASN A 132 5.18 9.81 -10.06
N LYS A 133 5.58 8.63 -9.58
CA LYS A 133 4.71 7.43 -9.49
C LYS A 133 4.98 6.65 -8.23
N ILE A 134 3.89 6.16 -7.62
CA ILE A 134 3.92 5.20 -6.51
C ILE A 134 2.93 4.09 -6.82
N ILE A 135 3.34 2.83 -6.67
CA ILE A 135 2.48 1.66 -6.86
C ILE A 135 2.42 0.88 -5.56
N PHE A 136 1.22 0.54 -5.15
CA PHE A 136 0.90 -0.31 -4.02
C PHE A 136 0.43 -1.66 -4.52
N GLU A 137 0.94 -2.73 -3.93
CA GLU A 137 0.55 -4.10 -4.23
C GLU A 137 0.23 -4.83 -2.94
N GLU A 138 -0.91 -5.49 -2.90
CA GLU A 138 -1.28 -6.42 -1.83
C GLU A 138 -1.56 -7.79 -2.41
N ILE A 139 -0.99 -8.82 -1.80
CA ILE A 139 -1.16 -10.22 -2.18
C ILE A 139 -1.88 -10.91 -1.02
N ASN A 140 -3.08 -11.41 -1.29
CA ASN A 140 -3.81 -12.27 -0.38
C ASN A 140 -3.39 -13.72 -0.63
N ILE A 141 -2.56 -14.25 0.27
CA ILE A 141 -1.96 -15.58 0.14
C ILE A 141 -3.03 -16.66 0.29
N ASP A 142 -3.98 -16.48 1.20
CA ASP A 142 -5.02 -17.46 1.47
C ASP A 142 -5.98 -17.64 0.29
N LEU A 143 -6.30 -16.53 -0.41
CA LEU A 143 -7.14 -16.55 -1.59
C LEU A 143 -6.36 -16.82 -2.89
N GLY A 144 -5.04 -16.60 -2.88
CA GLY A 144 -4.18 -16.78 -4.06
C GLY A 144 -4.35 -15.69 -5.11
N VAL A 145 -4.75 -14.47 -4.70
CA VAL A 145 -4.97 -13.33 -5.58
C VAL A 145 -4.15 -12.12 -5.14
N GLY A 146 -3.81 -11.26 -6.10
CA GLY A 146 -3.12 -9.99 -5.86
C GLY A 146 -3.90 -8.82 -6.43
N PHE A 147 -3.83 -7.69 -5.75
CA PHE A 147 -4.37 -6.43 -6.21
C PHE A 147 -3.29 -5.37 -6.20
N ARG A 148 -3.21 -4.59 -7.29
CA ARG A 148 -2.23 -3.52 -7.47
C ARG A 148 -2.93 -2.26 -7.93
N TYR A 149 -2.55 -1.11 -7.37
CA TYR A 149 -2.92 0.19 -7.89
C TYR A 149 -1.75 1.16 -7.79
N GLY A 150 -1.77 2.21 -8.59
CA GLY A 150 -0.75 3.25 -8.56
C GLY A 150 -1.32 4.65 -8.62
N TRP A 151 -0.58 5.58 -8.03
CA TRP A 151 -0.78 7.01 -8.19
C TRP A 151 0.30 7.58 -9.11
N TYR A 152 -0.14 8.36 -10.08
CA TYR A 152 0.70 8.93 -11.13
C TYR A 152 0.43 10.43 -11.22
N SER A 153 1.47 11.25 -11.33
CA SER A 153 1.29 12.65 -11.70
C SER A 153 1.03 12.80 -13.19
N SER A 154 0.19 13.76 -13.55
CA SER A 154 -0.14 14.08 -14.93
C SER A 154 -0.24 15.60 -15.08
N GLU A 155 0.40 16.17 -16.10
CA GLU A 155 0.34 17.59 -16.41
C GLU A 155 -1.09 18.09 -16.66
N LYS A 156 -1.95 17.24 -17.26
CA LYS A 156 -3.31 17.61 -17.65
C LYS A 156 -4.36 17.36 -16.55
N PHE A 157 -4.21 16.25 -15.83
CA PHE A 157 -5.25 15.76 -14.91
C PHE A 157 -4.87 15.88 -13.44
N GLY A 158 -3.64 16.33 -13.14
CA GLY A 158 -3.10 16.33 -11.79
C GLY A 158 -2.67 14.93 -11.38
N PHE A 159 -3.39 14.29 -10.44
CA PHE A 159 -3.09 12.91 -10.05
C PHE A 159 -4.10 11.94 -10.63
N VAL A 160 -3.59 10.83 -11.15
CA VAL A 160 -4.37 9.74 -11.73
C VAL A 160 -4.13 8.49 -10.89
N LYS A 161 -5.21 7.84 -10.48
CA LYS A 161 -5.15 6.48 -9.94
C LYS A 161 -5.42 5.47 -11.07
N LYS A 162 -4.52 4.50 -11.19
CA LYS A 162 -4.64 3.41 -12.18
C LYS A 162 -4.59 2.06 -11.46
#